data_14e866843da4fcc6f82d66ae67a56194
#
_entry.id   14e866843da4fcc6f82d66ae67a56194
#
_cell.length_a   1.000
_cell.length_b   1.000
_cell.length_c   1.000
_cell.angle_alpha   90.00
_cell.angle_beta   90.00
_cell.angle_gamma   90.00
#
_symmetry.space_group_name_H-M   'P 1'
#
loop_
_entity.id
_entity.type
_entity.pdbx_description
1 polymer ?
#
loop_
_entity_poly.entity_id
_entity_poly.type
_entity_poly.pdbx_seq_one_letter_code
_entity_poly.pdbx_strand_id
1 'polypeptide(L)'
;MRTGIIGAGKVGCSLGKYFRLNNLKVTGYYDVNENLEKEAATFTETTFIEDLETIVKISDTLFLTVPDDLITTVWNQMKDMSLE
;
A
#
# COMPACT_ATOMS: atom_id res chain seq x y z
N MET A 1 -10.18 -11.17 -2.58
CA MET A 1 -9.11 -10.64 -1.73
C MET A 1 -8.80 -9.22 -2.14
N ARG A 2 -8.79 -8.30 -1.21
CA ARG A 2 -8.49 -6.89 -1.48
C ARG A 2 -7.10 -6.60 -0.91
N THR A 3 -6.17 -6.24 -1.77
CA THR A 3 -4.78 -6.07 -1.41
C THR A 3 -4.38 -4.60 -1.40
N GLY A 4 -3.91 -4.13 -0.25
CA GLY A 4 -3.36 -2.78 -0.12
C GLY A 4 -1.85 -2.84 -0.10
N ILE A 5 -1.20 -1.81 -0.63
CA ILE A 5 0.26 -1.73 -0.66
C ILE A 5 0.70 -0.49 0.09
N ILE A 6 1.52 -0.70 1.10
CA ILE A 6 2.10 0.38 1.89
C ILE A 6 3.55 0.53 1.44
N GLY A 7 3.84 1.67 0.85
CA GLY A 7 5.13 1.93 0.21
C GLY A 7 4.99 1.96 -1.31
N ALA A 8 5.24 3.10 -1.90
CA ALA A 8 4.99 3.35 -3.33
C ALA A 8 6.29 3.53 -4.13
N GLY A 9 7.39 2.94 -3.67
CA GLY A 9 8.65 2.93 -4.40
C GLY A 9 8.63 1.89 -5.51
N LYS A 10 9.81 1.59 -6.06
CA LYS A 10 9.91 0.68 -7.21
C LYS A 10 9.34 -0.71 -6.94
N VAL A 11 9.61 -1.27 -5.77
CA VAL A 11 9.11 -2.60 -5.42
C VAL A 11 7.59 -2.61 -5.32
N GLY A 12 7.03 -1.60 -4.63
CA GLY A 12 5.58 -1.49 -4.50
C GLY A 12 4.88 -1.29 -5.84
N CYS A 13 5.43 -0.43 -6.70
CA CYS A 13 4.88 -0.21 -8.03
C CYS A 13 4.92 -1.48 -8.88
N SER A 14 6.06 -2.19 -8.87
CA SER A 14 6.21 -3.42 -9.65
C SER A 14 5.24 -4.50 -9.17
N LEU A 15 5.10 -4.62 -7.85
CA LEU A 15 4.19 -5.61 -7.25
C LEU A 15 2.75 -5.32 -7.62
N GLY A 16 2.33 -4.05 -7.52
CA GLY A 16 0.98 -3.66 -7.87
C GLY A 16 0.67 -3.88 -9.35
N LYS A 17 1.63 -3.59 -10.22
CA LYS A 17 1.46 -3.85 -11.64
C LYS A 17 1.31 -5.34 -11.92
N TYR A 18 2.13 -6.15 -11.27
CA TYR A 18 2.05 -7.61 -11.39
C TYR A 18 0.66 -8.12 -10.97
N PHE A 19 0.16 -7.64 -9.84
CA PHE A 19 -1.15 -8.05 -9.36
C PHE A 19 -2.26 -7.64 -10.33
N ARG A 20 -2.20 -6.43 -10.85
CA ARG A 20 -3.20 -5.95 -11.82
C ARG A 20 -3.20 -6.80 -13.09
N LEU A 21 -2.01 -7.14 -13.60
CA LEU A 21 -1.89 -7.94 -14.81
C LEU A 21 -2.39 -9.37 -14.60
N ASN A 22 -2.42 -9.83 -13.35
CA ASN A 22 -2.92 -11.16 -13.02
C ASN A 22 -4.35 -11.13 -12.45
N ASN A 23 -5.07 -10.04 -12.66
CA ASN A 23 -6.46 -9.87 -12.25
C ASN A 23 -6.68 -9.96 -10.74
N LEU A 24 -5.66 -9.65 -9.95
CA LEU A 24 -5.80 -9.54 -8.51
C LEU A 24 -6.21 -8.12 -8.16
N LYS A 25 -7.13 -8.01 -7.21
CA LYS A 25 -7.65 -6.70 -6.84
C LYS A 25 -6.69 -5.96 -5.93
N VAL A 26 -6.24 -4.79 -6.38
CA VAL A 26 -5.42 -3.88 -5.57
C VAL A 26 -6.31 -2.75 -5.10
N THR A 27 -6.47 -2.59 -3.78
CA THR A 27 -7.30 -1.52 -3.23
C THR A 27 -6.63 -0.16 -3.37
N GLY A 28 -5.32 -0.10 -3.32
CA GLY A 28 -4.61 1.13 -3.54
C GLY A 28 -3.25 1.17 -2.85
N TYR A 29 -2.65 2.34 -2.88
CA TYR A 29 -1.34 2.61 -2.31
C TYR A 29 -1.40 3.66 -1.22
N TYR A 30 -0.60 3.45 -0.19
CA TYR A 30 -0.32 4.48 0.81
C TYR A 30 1.19 4.65 0.91
N ASP A 31 1.66 5.89 0.97
CA ASP A 31 3.05 6.22 1.22
C ASP A 31 3.10 7.56 1.94
N VAL A 32 4.05 7.73 2.83
CA VAL A 32 4.25 9.02 3.50
C VAL A 32 4.64 10.11 2.49
N ASN A 33 5.20 9.71 1.36
CA ASN A 33 5.47 10.62 0.25
C ASN A 33 4.27 10.61 -0.69
N GLU A 34 3.45 11.65 -0.62
CA GLU A 34 2.22 11.76 -1.40
C GLU A 34 2.47 11.69 -2.90
N ASN A 35 3.57 12.25 -3.37
CA ASN A 35 3.88 12.20 -4.81
C ASN A 35 4.14 10.78 -5.28
N LEU A 36 4.84 9.98 -4.48
CA LEU A 36 5.11 8.59 -4.82
C LEU A 36 3.83 7.78 -4.87
N GLU A 37 2.91 7.96 -3.90
CA GLU A 37 1.67 7.19 -3.93
C GLU A 37 0.79 7.55 -5.12
N LYS A 38 0.77 8.82 -5.52
CA LYS A 38 0.02 9.25 -6.70
C LYS A 38 0.61 8.69 -7.98
N GLU A 39 1.93 8.70 -8.10
CA GLU A 39 2.61 8.12 -9.26
C GLU A 39 2.36 6.62 -9.37
N ALA A 40 2.43 5.91 -8.23
CA ALA A 40 2.18 4.48 -8.20
C ALA A 40 0.74 4.15 -8.59
N ALA A 41 -0.21 4.90 -8.06
CA ALA A 41 -1.62 4.71 -8.38
C ALA A 41 -1.88 4.91 -9.88
N THR A 42 -1.29 5.95 -10.46
CA THR A 42 -1.42 6.22 -11.89
C THR A 42 -0.79 5.11 -12.72
N PHE A 43 0.43 4.72 -12.37
CA PHE A 43 1.16 3.68 -13.11
C PHE A 43 0.44 2.34 -13.11
N THR A 44 -0.17 1.99 -11.99
CA THR A 44 -0.84 0.69 -11.82
C THR A 44 -2.35 0.75 -12.07
N GLU A 45 -2.87 1.93 -12.41
CA GLU A 45 -4.30 2.16 -12.63
C GLU A 45 -5.12 1.81 -11.38
N THR A 46 -4.62 2.20 -10.22
CA THR A 46 -5.31 2.00 -8.95
C THR A 46 -5.52 3.35 -8.26
N THR A 47 -5.82 3.33 -6.97
CA THR A 47 -6.13 4.54 -6.21
C THR A 47 -5.05 4.81 -5.18
N PHE A 48 -4.72 6.07 -4.93
CA PHE A 48 -3.91 6.39 -3.77
C PHE A 48 -4.82 6.57 -2.55
N ILE A 49 -4.32 6.18 -1.38
CA ILE A 49 -5.07 6.26 -0.12
C ILE A 49 -4.38 7.27 0.79
N GLU A 50 -5.12 8.26 1.25
CA GLU A 50 -4.54 9.39 1.95
C GLU A 50 -3.98 9.07 3.33
N ASP A 51 -4.52 8.07 4.01
CA ASP A 51 -4.03 7.74 5.35
C ASP A 51 -3.94 6.24 5.58
N LEU A 52 -3.06 5.89 6.51
CA LEU A 52 -2.75 4.50 6.82
C LEU A 52 -3.96 3.77 7.40
N GLU A 53 -4.75 4.45 8.22
CA GLU A 53 -5.92 3.84 8.83
C GLU A 53 -6.92 3.38 7.77
N THR A 54 -7.14 4.19 6.75
CA THR A 54 -8.08 3.85 5.69
C THR A 54 -7.63 2.63 4.91
N ILE A 55 -6.35 2.56 4.50
CA ILE A 55 -5.89 1.41 3.73
C ILE A 55 -5.94 0.12 4.54
N VAL A 56 -5.69 0.20 5.85
CA VAL A 56 -5.80 -0.95 6.74
C VAL A 56 -7.25 -1.44 6.80
N LYS A 57 -8.20 -0.53 6.91
CA LYS A 57 -9.62 -0.88 7.02
C LYS A 57 -10.21 -1.50 5.76
N ILE A 58 -9.79 -1.03 4.59
CA ILE A 58 -10.40 -1.47 3.34
C ILE A 58 -9.69 -2.65 2.67
N SER A 59 -8.59 -3.12 3.26
CA SER A 59 -7.78 -4.18 2.67
C SER A 59 -7.81 -5.43 3.53
N ASP A 60 -7.91 -6.58 2.88
CA ASP A 60 -7.84 -7.88 3.56
C ASP A 60 -6.39 -8.32 3.73
N THR A 61 -5.54 -7.89 2.83
CA THR A 61 -4.12 -8.24 2.82
C THR A 61 -3.31 -6.96 2.58
N LEU A 62 -2.22 -6.81 3.31
CA LEU A 62 -1.35 -5.66 3.19
C LEU A 62 0.07 -6.10 2.90
N PHE A 63 0.71 -5.46 1.92
CA PHE A 63 2.12 -5.65 1.64
C PHE A 63 2.89 -4.40 2.06
N LEU A 64 3.91 -4.58 2.89
CA LEU A 64 4.77 -3.49 3.32
C LEU A 64 6.03 -3.50 2.47
N THR A 65 6.12 -2.54 1.56
CA THR A 65 7.26 -2.41 0.64
C THR A 65 8.07 -1.15 0.94
N VAL A 66 8.08 -0.75 2.21
CA VAL A 66 8.87 0.40 2.67
C VAL A 66 10.30 -0.02 2.96
N PRO A 67 11.26 0.93 2.99
CA PRO A 67 12.63 0.60 3.40
C PRO A 67 12.68 -0.06 4.77
N ASP A 68 13.68 -0.92 4.99
CA ASP A 68 13.81 -1.71 6.21
C ASP A 68 13.75 -0.86 7.48
N ASP A 69 14.35 0.32 7.47
CA ASP A 69 14.36 1.20 8.62
C ASP A 69 12.99 1.81 8.95
N LEU A 70 12.03 1.73 8.03
CA LEU A 70 10.67 2.21 8.22
C LEU A 70 9.66 1.11 8.54
N ILE A 71 10.01 -0.16 8.35
CA ILE A 71 9.09 -1.27 8.57
C ILE A 71 8.57 -1.29 10.00
N THR A 72 9.47 -1.17 10.97
CA THR A 72 9.08 -1.17 12.39
C THR A 72 8.18 0.02 12.73
N THR A 73 8.51 1.20 12.19
CA THR A 73 7.72 2.41 12.42
C THR A 73 6.29 2.22 11.89
N VAL A 74 6.16 1.74 10.66
CA VAL A 74 4.85 1.51 10.05
C VAL A 74 4.08 0.44 10.82
N TRP A 75 4.74 -0.66 11.18
CA TRP A 75 4.12 -1.73 11.94
C TRP A 75 3.58 -1.24 13.28
N ASN A 76 4.36 -0.41 14.00
CA ASN A 76 3.94 0.13 15.28
C ASN A 76 2.71 1.03 15.13
N GLN A 77 2.63 1.79 14.05
CA GLN A 77 1.45 2.61 13.77
C GLN A 77 0.23 1.72 13.50
N MET A 78 0.42 0.65 12.73
CA MET A 78 -0.67 -0.25 12.36
C MET A 78 -1.23 -1.01 13.56
N LYS A 79 -0.37 -1.53 14.43
CA LYS A 79 -0.86 -2.32 15.58
C LYS A 79 -1.64 -1.50 16.59
N ASP A 80 -1.46 -0.18 16.59
CA ASP A 80 -2.23 0.71 17.46
C ASP A 80 -3.64 0.98 16.90
N MET A 81 -3.93 0.50 15.70
CA MET A 81 -5.19 0.73 15.01
C MET A 81 -6.23 -0.37 15.20
N SER A 82 -6.03 -1.29 16.10
CA SER A 82 -6.99 -2.38 16.36
C SER A 82 -7.25 -3.21 15.09
N LEU A 83 -6.27 -3.95 14.65
CA LEU A 83 -6.34 -4.77 13.43
C LEU A 83 -7.10 -6.09 13.64
N GLU A 84 -8.26 -6.04 14.18
CA GLU A 84 -9.05 -7.24 14.44
C GLU A 84 -10.02 -7.58 13.33
#